data_6b895a94f50410b969f79ec9870ebba4
#
_entry.id   6b895a94f50410b969f79ec9870ebba4
#
_cell.length_a   1.000
_cell.length_b   1.000
_cell.length_c   1.000
_cell.angle_alpha   90.00
_cell.angle_beta   90.00
_cell.angle_gamma   90.00
#
_symmetry.space_group_name_H-M   'P 1'
#
loop_
_entity.id
_entity.type
_entity.pdbx_description
1 polymer ?
#
loop_
_entity_poly.entity_id
_entity_poly.type
_entity_poly.pdbx_seq_one_letter_code
_entity_poly.pdbx_strand_id
1 'polypeptide(L)'
;FKNIIEYSMFKEVFRMNFPEDLKYAKSHEWVKTLEDGTVLVGVSDYAQDALGDLVFVNLPEAGDEVTEGEPFADVESVKAVSDVYSPVSGTVAEINEVLLDAPESINEAPYEAWFMKVENVTGTAQLMSAAEYEEYVKTLD
;
A
#
# COMPACT_ATOMS: atom_id res chain seq x y z
N PHE A 1 9.89 -31.42 -5.85
CA PHE A 1 9.03 -30.58 -6.67
C PHE A 1 8.39 -29.49 -5.84
N LYS A 2 7.72 -29.88 -4.77
CA LYS A 2 7.16 -28.96 -3.79
C LYS A 2 8.24 -28.06 -3.20
N ASN A 3 9.40 -28.60 -2.89
CA ASN A 3 10.51 -27.85 -2.31
C ASN A 3 11.05 -26.76 -3.23
N ILE A 4 11.00 -26.98 -4.54
CA ILE A 4 11.44 -25.99 -5.53
C ILE A 4 10.49 -24.81 -5.56
N ILE A 5 9.18 -25.07 -5.49
CA ILE A 5 8.15 -24.04 -5.48
C ILE A 5 8.27 -23.19 -4.20
N GLU A 6 8.39 -23.83 -3.05
CA GLU A 6 8.54 -23.15 -1.76
C GLU A 6 9.80 -22.29 -1.74
N TYR A 7 10.90 -22.80 -2.26
CA TYR A 7 12.16 -22.06 -2.33
C TYR A 7 12.04 -20.84 -3.23
N SER A 8 11.35 -20.97 -4.38
CA SER A 8 11.16 -19.87 -5.32
C SER A 8 10.33 -18.74 -4.70
N MET A 9 9.23 -19.07 -4.02
CA MET A 9 8.36 -18.11 -3.34
C MET A 9 9.09 -17.40 -2.22
N PHE A 10 9.84 -18.17 -1.40
CA PHE A 10 10.63 -17.61 -0.32
C PHE A 10 11.69 -16.62 -0.84
N LYS A 11 12.30 -16.94 -1.98
CA LYS A 11 13.30 -16.10 -2.62
C LYS A 11 12.70 -14.80 -3.13
N GLU A 12 11.47 -14.83 -3.64
CA GLU A 12 10.77 -13.63 -4.09
C GLU A 12 10.50 -12.68 -2.93
N VAL A 13 10.01 -13.18 -1.80
CA VAL A 13 9.78 -12.35 -0.61
C VAL A 13 11.08 -11.71 -0.13
N PHE A 14 12.19 -12.42 -0.18
CA PHE A 14 13.50 -11.88 0.19
C PHE A 14 13.98 -10.75 -0.72
N ARG A 15 13.53 -10.73 -1.97
CA ARG A 15 13.88 -9.67 -2.92
C ARG A 15 13.04 -8.42 -2.74
N MET A 16 11.89 -8.56 -2.05
CA MET A 16 11.00 -7.45 -1.80
C MET A 16 11.60 -6.52 -0.76
N ASN A 17 11.32 -5.23 -0.93
CA ASN A 17 11.79 -4.21 -0.01
C ASN A 17 10.64 -3.82 0.94
N PHE A 18 10.93 -3.82 2.24
CA PHE A 18 9.98 -3.36 3.27
C PHE A 18 10.71 -2.33 4.15
N PRO A 19 10.68 -1.04 3.78
CA PRO A 19 11.37 0.00 4.54
C PRO A 19 10.99 -0.01 6.03
N GLU A 20 11.99 0.09 6.88
CA GLU A 20 11.82 0.01 8.34
C GLU A 20 11.21 1.26 8.96
N ASP A 21 11.24 2.38 8.26
CA ASP A 21 10.66 3.63 8.72
C ASP A 21 9.15 3.74 8.45
N LEU A 22 8.56 2.71 7.85
CA LEU A 22 7.14 2.64 7.56
C LEU A 22 6.43 1.66 8.47
N LYS A 23 5.11 1.79 8.55
CA LYS A 23 4.23 0.81 9.18
C LYS A 23 3.33 0.20 8.11
N TYR A 24 2.82 -0.99 8.36
CA TYR A 24 2.11 -1.78 7.34
C TYR A 24 0.83 -2.36 7.91
N ALA A 25 -0.24 -2.29 7.11
CA ALA A 25 -1.52 -2.93 7.42
C ALA A 25 -1.55 -4.35 6.84
N LYS A 26 -2.39 -5.21 7.40
CA LYS A 26 -2.57 -6.58 6.89
C LYS A 26 -3.14 -6.61 5.47
N SER A 27 -3.84 -5.56 5.06
CA SER A 27 -4.35 -5.40 3.69
C SER A 27 -3.32 -4.86 2.71
N HIS A 28 -2.06 -4.69 3.19
CA HIS A 28 -0.87 -4.38 2.37
C HIS A 28 -0.69 -2.91 2.01
N GLU A 29 -1.31 -1.99 2.75
CA GLU A 29 -0.99 -0.57 2.63
C GLU A 29 0.12 -0.21 3.61
N TRP A 30 0.98 0.73 3.20
CA TRP A 30 1.99 1.30 4.09
C TRP A 30 1.57 2.70 4.55
N VAL A 31 2.08 3.10 5.71
CA VAL A 31 1.85 4.41 6.30
C VAL A 31 3.17 5.04 6.65
N LYS A 32 3.36 6.29 6.25
CA LYS A 32 4.52 7.09 6.62
C LYS A 32 4.04 8.34 7.34
N THR A 33 4.41 8.48 8.60
CA THR A 33 4.07 9.67 9.39
C THR A 33 5.09 10.76 9.11
N LEU A 34 4.60 11.95 8.75
CA LEU A 34 5.44 13.11 8.46
C LEU A 34 5.60 13.96 9.72
N GLU A 35 6.56 14.88 9.69
CA GLU A 35 6.90 15.72 10.85
C GLU A 35 5.73 16.57 11.35
N ASP A 36 4.84 17.00 10.46
CA ASP A 36 3.67 17.83 10.81
C ASP A 36 2.47 17.01 11.31
N GLY A 37 2.63 15.69 11.46
CA GLY A 37 1.56 14.80 11.93
C GLY A 37 0.65 14.27 10.84
N THR A 38 0.80 14.72 9.60
CA THR A 38 0.07 14.12 8.48
C THR A 38 0.71 12.79 8.11
N VAL A 39 -0.02 11.95 7.39
CA VAL A 39 0.49 10.66 6.97
C VAL A 39 0.33 10.47 5.47
N LEU A 40 1.30 9.80 4.86
CA LEU A 40 1.20 9.32 3.49
C LEU A 40 0.80 7.86 3.51
N VAL A 41 -0.02 7.46 2.56
CA VAL A 41 -0.51 6.08 2.42
C VAL A 41 -0.24 5.60 1.00
N GLY A 42 0.27 4.39 0.87
CA GLY A 42 0.47 3.73 -0.41
C GLY A 42 0.35 2.22 -0.26
N VAL A 43 0.68 1.49 -1.30
CA VAL A 43 0.64 0.03 -1.27
C VAL A 43 2.06 -0.53 -1.24
N SER A 44 2.23 -1.67 -0.57
CA SER A 44 3.55 -2.28 -0.38
C SER A 44 4.09 -2.90 -1.66
N ASP A 45 5.37 -3.24 -1.64
CA ASP A 45 6.03 -3.97 -2.71
C ASP A 45 5.33 -5.32 -2.96
N TYR A 46 4.94 -6.02 -1.87
CA TYR A 46 4.18 -7.25 -1.99
C TYR A 46 2.86 -7.04 -2.72
N ALA A 47 2.14 -5.96 -2.38
CA ALA A 47 0.84 -5.66 -2.99
C ALA A 47 0.97 -5.41 -4.49
N GLN A 48 1.94 -4.60 -4.91
CA GLN A 48 2.09 -4.30 -6.33
C GLN A 48 2.48 -5.54 -7.12
N ASP A 49 3.31 -6.41 -6.54
CA ASP A 49 3.70 -7.66 -7.19
C ASP A 49 2.51 -8.59 -7.37
N ALA A 50 1.69 -8.73 -6.32
CA ALA A 50 0.49 -9.57 -6.35
C ALA A 50 -0.55 -9.05 -7.35
N LEU A 51 -0.69 -7.72 -7.47
CA LEU A 51 -1.64 -7.10 -8.39
C LEU A 51 -1.21 -7.22 -9.86
N GLY A 52 0.10 -7.18 -10.12
CA GLY A 52 0.64 -7.15 -11.46
C GLY A 52 0.67 -5.72 -12.01
N ASP A 53 0.87 -5.59 -13.32
CA ASP A 53 1.02 -4.28 -13.97
C ASP A 53 -0.27 -3.46 -13.86
N LEU A 54 -0.17 -2.30 -13.22
CA LEU A 54 -1.32 -1.42 -13.02
C LEU A 54 -1.52 -0.51 -14.22
N VAL A 55 -2.77 -0.40 -14.65
CA VAL A 55 -3.16 0.36 -15.83
C VAL A 55 -4.11 1.50 -15.51
N PHE A 56 -4.72 1.49 -14.33
CA PHE A 56 -5.67 2.53 -13.92
C PHE A 56 -5.75 2.65 -12.40
N VAL A 57 -5.90 3.87 -11.91
CA VAL A 57 -6.04 4.17 -10.49
C VAL A 57 -7.19 5.15 -10.30
N ASN A 58 -8.10 4.84 -9.35
CA ASN A 58 -9.09 5.79 -8.87
C ASN A 58 -8.64 6.30 -7.51
N LEU A 59 -8.55 7.61 -7.37
CA LEU A 59 -8.14 8.28 -6.14
C LEU A 59 -9.32 9.03 -5.52
N PRO A 60 -9.30 9.28 -4.19
CA PRO A 60 -10.28 10.16 -3.58
C PRO A 60 -10.00 11.61 -3.98
N GLU A 61 -10.80 12.53 -3.45
CA GLU A 61 -10.60 13.96 -3.65
C GLU A 61 -10.11 14.59 -2.34
N ALA A 62 -9.33 15.65 -2.45
CA ALA A 62 -8.95 16.44 -1.27
C ALA A 62 -10.22 16.94 -0.57
N GLY A 63 -10.26 16.79 0.74
CA GLY A 63 -11.42 17.11 1.55
C GLY A 63 -12.30 15.91 1.90
N ASP A 64 -12.13 14.79 1.22
CA ASP A 64 -12.89 13.57 1.52
C ASP A 64 -12.48 13.02 2.89
N GLU A 65 -13.47 12.46 3.60
CA GLU A 65 -13.22 11.73 4.84
C GLU A 65 -12.87 10.28 4.50
N VAL A 66 -11.89 9.74 5.21
CA VAL A 66 -11.53 8.32 5.10
C VAL A 66 -11.64 7.67 6.48
N THR A 67 -11.96 6.38 6.47
CA THR A 67 -12.15 5.60 7.70
C THR A 67 -11.28 4.35 7.63
N GLU A 68 -10.57 4.09 8.71
CA GLU A 68 -9.72 2.89 8.81
C GLU A 68 -10.51 1.62 8.52
N GLY A 69 -9.95 0.76 7.68
CA GLY A 69 -10.57 -0.49 7.28
C GLY A 69 -11.57 -0.39 6.14
N GLU A 70 -11.83 0.81 5.63
CA GLU A 70 -12.74 1.01 4.49
C GLU A 70 -11.97 1.37 3.21
N PRO A 71 -12.49 1.00 2.03
CA PRO A 71 -11.86 1.38 0.77
C PRO A 71 -11.82 2.89 0.59
N PHE A 72 -10.69 3.42 0.13
CA PHE A 72 -10.58 4.84 -0.22
C PHE A 72 -10.17 5.04 -1.68
N ALA A 73 -9.69 3.98 -2.33
CA ALA A 73 -9.24 4.01 -3.71
C ALA A 73 -9.43 2.63 -4.32
N ASP A 74 -9.25 2.53 -5.62
CA ASP A 74 -9.16 1.23 -6.29
C ASP A 74 -8.13 1.31 -7.42
N VAL A 75 -7.61 0.15 -7.78
CA VAL A 75 -6.61 0.02 -8.85
C VAL A 75 -7.05 -1.07 -9.81
N GLU A 76 -6.73 -0.89 -11.08
CA GLU A 76 -6.96 -1.91 -12.10
C GLU A 76 -5.63 -2.37 -12.66
N SER A 77 -5.45 -3.68 -12.71
CA SER A 77 -4.36 -4.31 -13.43
C SER A 77 -4.90 -4.94 -14.69
N VAL A 78 -4.01 -5.50 -15.49
CA VAL A 78 -4.41 -6.22 -16.72
C VAL A 78 -5.31 -7.44 -16.42
N LYS A 79 -5.36 -7.90 -15.17
CA LYS A 79 -6.09 -9.11 -14.78
C LYS A 79 -7.21 -8.89 -13.77
N ALA A 80 -7.27 -7.77 -13.05
CA ALA A 80 -8.26 -7.60 -11.98
C ALA A 80 -8.43 -6.15 -11.54
N VAL A 81 -9.52 -5.89 -10.83
CA VAL A 81 -9.77 -4.63 -10.11
C VAL A 81 -9.68 -4.93 -8.62
N SER A 82 -9.02 -4.09 -7.86
CA SER A 82 -8.84 -4.30 -6.42
C SER A 82 -9.05 -2.99 -5.65
N ASP A 83 -9.75 -3.09 -4.53
CA ASP A 83 -9.90 -1.98 -3.60
C ASP A 83 -8.61 -1.78 -2.81
N VAL A 84 -8.34 -0.52 -2.45
CA VAL A 84 -7.26 -0.17 -1.55
C VAL A 84 -7.91 0.40 -0.28
N TYR A 85 -7.56 -0.18 0.87
CA TYR A 85 -8.19 0.14 2.15
C TYR A 85 -7.38 1.18 2.91
N SER A 86 -8.09 2.08 3.58
CA SER A 86 -7.41 3.09 4.38
C SER A 86 -6.93 2.51 5.70
N PRO A 87 -5.65 2.67 6.05
CA PRO A 87 -5.16 2.26 7.35
C PRO A 87 -5.41 3.30 8.45
N VAL A 88 -5.96 4.46 8.09
CA VAL A 88 -6.19 5.57 9.02
C VAL A 88 -7.54 6.21 8.80
N SER A 89 -8.05 6.86 9.85
CA SER A 89 -9.24 7.71 9.77
C SER A 89 -8.79 9.17 9.81
N GLY A 90 -9.36 10.00 8.95
CA GLY A 90 -9.01 11.41 8.86
C GLY A 90 -9.55 12.04 7.61
N THR A 91 -8.96 13.13 7.20
CA THR A 91 -9.37 13.92 6.03
C THR A 91 -8.25 13.90 4.99
N VAL A 92 -8.61 13.66 3.74
CA VAL A 92 -7.64 13.70 2.64
C VAL A 92 -7.18 15.14 2.43
N ALA A 93 -5.89 15.40 2.66
CA ALA A 93 -5.30 16.72 2.43
C ALA A 93 -4.85 16.87 0.99
N GLU A 94 -4.25 15.83 0.41
CA GLU A 94 -3.73 15.83 -0.95
C GLU A 94 -3.82 14.43 -1.56
N ILE A 95 -3.90 14.39 -2.88
CA ILE A 95 -3.78 13.14 -3.65
C ILE A 95 -2.58 13.25 -4.58
N ASN A 96 -1.98 12.11 -4.92
CA ASN A 96 -0.85 12.08 -5.84
C ASN A 96 -1.36 11.93 -7.27
N GLU A 97 -1.60 13.04 -7.93
CA GLU A 97 -2.17 13.07 -9.29
C GLU A 97 -1.29 12.39 -10.35
N VAL A 98 0.01 12.24 -10.07
CA VAL A 98 0.92 11.51 -10.97
C VAL A 98 0.42 10.10 -11.24
N LEU A 99 -0.22 9.46 -10.26
CA LEU A 99 -0.73 8.09 -10.42
C LEU A 99 -1.87 8.00 -11.42
N LEU A 100 -2.60 9.10 -11.64
CA LEU A 100 -3.68 9.12 -12.64
C LEU A 100 -3.13 9.04 -14.06
N ASP A 101 -1.99 9.67 -14.29
CA ASP A 101 -1.34 9.68 -15.60
C ASP A 101 -0.36 8.52 -15.78
N ALA A 102 0.24 8.06 -14.69
CA ALA A 102 1.28 7.03 -14.70
C ALA A 102 1.05 5.99 -13.59
N PRO A 103 -0.01 5.17 -13.70
CA PRO A 103 -0.30 4.13 -12.69
C PRO A 103 0.84 3.14 -12.51
N GLU A 104 1.64 2.90 -13.53
CA GLU A 104 2.81 2.02 -13.48
C GLU A 104 3.88 2.49 -12.47
N SER A 105 3.82 3.74 -12.03
CA SER A 105 4.72 4.25 -10.98
C SER A 105 4.61 3.44 -9.70
N ILE A 106 3.43 2.89 -9.43
CA ILE A 106 3.20 2.03 -8.26
C ILE A 106 4.04 0.75 -8.37
N ASN A 107 4.12 0.19 -9.57
CA ASN A 107 4.92 -1.02 -9.79
C ASN A 107 6.42 -0.71 -9.73
N GLU A 108 6.82 0.42 -10.27
CA GLU A 108 8.23 0.81 -10.37
C GLU A 108 8.83 1.25 -9.03
N ALA A 109 8.06 2.03 -8.25
CA ALA A 109 8.53 2.61 -7.00
C ALA A 109 7.38 2.72 -5.98
N PRO A 110 6.92 1.59 -5.40
CA PRO A 110 5.72 1.58 -4.55
C PRO A 110 5.84 2.49 -3.32
N TYR A 111 7.04 2.71 -2.80
CA TYR A 111 7.23 3.53 -1.60
C TYR A 111 7.42 5.02 -1.91
N GLU A 112 7.50 5.38 -3.18
CA GLU A 112 7.46 6.77 -3.62
C GLU A 112 6.10 7.12 -4.21
N ALA A 113 5.34 6.12 -4.64
CA ALA A 113 4.03 6.27 -5.26
C ALA A 113 2.92 6.30 -4.21
N TRP A 114 2.94 7.32 -3.35
CA TRP A 114 1.89 7.49 -2.34
C TRP A 114 0.57 7.84 -3.05
N PHE A 115 -0.55 7.38 -2.46
CA PHE A 115 -1.89 7.60 -3.01
C PHE A 115 -2.52 8.87 -2.45
N MET A 116 -2.45 9.05 -1.14
CA MET A 116 -3.05 10.19 -0.45
C MET A 116 -2.20 10.63 0.73
N LYS A 117 -2.36 11.92 1.08
CA LYS A 117 -1.88 12.47 2.33
C LYS A 117 -3.10 12.73 3.20
N VAL A 118 -3.09 12.24 4.43
CA VAL A 118 -4.21 12.38 5.36
C VAL A 118 -3.83 13.31 6.50
N GLU A 119 -4.71 14.26 6.79
CA GLU A 119 -4.59 15.18 7.92
C GLU A 119 -5.68 14.88 8.94
N ASN A 120 -5.58 15.46 10.13
CA ASN A 120 -6.55 15.28 11.21
C ASN A 120 -6.80 13.78 11.51
N VAL A 121 -5.71 13.03 11.64
CA VAL A 121 -5.78 11.59 11.89
C VAL A 121 -6.39 11.35 13.27
N THR A 122 -7.54 10.66 13.31
CA THR A 122 -8.28 10.39 14.54
C THR A 122 -8.24 8.93 14.95
N GLY A 123 -7.82 8.05 14.06
CA GLY A 123 -7.73 6.62 14.34
C GLY A 123 -6.80 5.93 13.37
N THR A 124 -6.29 4.80 13.80
CA THR A 124 -5.35 4.01 13.02
C THR A 124 -5.69 2.53 13.18
N ALA A 125 -5.72 1.79 12.09
CA ALA A 125 -5.85 0.33 12.12
C ALA A 125 -4.65 -0.26 12.85
N GLN A 126 -4.72 -1.53 13.21
CA GLN A 126 -3.58 -2.23 13.77
C GLN A 126 -2.49 -2.34 12.71
N LEU A 127 -1.35 -1.72 12.95
CA LEU A 127 -0.24 -1.70 12.01
C LEU A 127 0.92 -2.56 12.51
N MET A 128 1.69 -3.07 11.56
CA MET A 128 2.87 -3.90 11.82
C MET A 128 4.13 -3.10 11.50
N SER A 129 5.21 -3.42 12.21
CA SER A 129 6.54 -2.97 11.81
C SER A 129 6.94 -3.68 10.51
N ALA A 130 8.02 -3.21 9.88
CA ALA A 130 8.55 -3.86 8.68
C ALA A 130 8.88 -5.34 8.93
N ALA A 131 9.54 -5.63 10.07
CA ALA A 131 9.90 -7.01 10.42
C ALA A 131 8.67 -7.91 10.62
N GLU A 132 7.66 -7.40 11.33
CA GLU A 132 6.42 -8.13 11.54
C GLU A 132 5.67 -8.36 10.23
N TYR A 133 5.64 -7.35 9.38
CA TYR A 133 4.97 -7.43 8.08
C TYR A 133 5.68 -8.44 7.17
N GLU A 134 7.01 -8.43 7.15
CA GLU A 134 7.78 -9.39 6.37
C GLU A 134 7.46 -10.84 6.78
N GLU A 135 7.40 -11.09 8.09
CA GLU A 135 7.01 -12.41 8.60
C GLU A 135 5.58 -12.77 8.21
N TYR A 136 4.67 -11.80 8.28
CA TYR A 136 3.29 -12.00 7.87
C TYR A 136 3.20 -12.37 6.38
N VAL A 137 3.91 -11.64 5.52
CA VAL A 137 3.93 -11.90 4.07
C VAL A 137 4.43 -13.30 3.75
N LYS A 138 5.42 -13.79 4.48
CA LYS A 138 5.94 -15.14 4.30
C LYS A 138 4.91 -16.23 4.58
N THR A 139 3.86 -15.93 5.33
CA THR A 139 2.79 -16.89 5.62
C THR A 139 1.72 -16.93 4.52
N LEU A 140 1.76 -15.99 3.59
CA LEU A 140 0.78 -15.88 2.51
C LEU A 140 1.26 -16.65 1.28
N ASP A 141 0.38 -17.41 0.68
CA ASP A 141 0.68 -18.18 -0.53
C ASP A 141 -0.29 -17.87 -1.65
#